data_1f19583ebcb295eddf029916dd933941
#
_entry.id   1f19583ebcb295eddf029916dd933941
#
_cell.length_a   1.000
_cell.length_b   1.000
_cell.length_c   1.000
_cell.angle_alpha   90.00
_cell.angle_beta   90.00
_cell.angle_gamma   90.00
#
_symmetry.space_group_name_H-M   'P 1'
#
loop_
_entity.id
_entity.type
_entity.pdbx_description
1 polymer ?
#
loop_
_entity_poly.entity_id
_entity_poly.type
_entity_poly.pdbx_seq_one_letter_code
_entity_poly.pdbx_strand_id
1 'polypeptide(L)'
;GGCVVALMEVPADQVNLYGCAAIEGEPDADGVVKVTGLVEKPDPADAPSNLAIIGRYVLDPSIFDVLEDLPPGRGNEIQLTDALQERATATGEGAGVWGVVFRGDRYDTGDRLDYLKAVVRLGRRHGEFGEEFDAWLREYVQGLDVPTTDA
;
A
#
# COMPACT_ATOMS: atom_id res chain seq x y z
N GLY A 1 -9.77 14.31 -15.78
CA GLY A 1 -8.53 14.61 -15.04
C GLY A 1 -8.63 14.18 -13.61
N GLY A 2 -7.53 14.25 -12.89
CA GLY A 2 -7.43 13.88 -11.49
C GLY A 2 -6.39 12.76 -11.24
N CYS A 3 -6.12 12.49 -9.98
CA CYS A 3 -5.16 11.46 -9.57
C CYS A 3 -5.86 10.19 -9.14
N VAL A 4 -5.18 9.06 -9.28
CA VAL A 4 -5.64 7.76 -8.79
C VAL A 4 -4.56 7.15 -7.90
N VAL A 5 -4.95 6.64 -6.75
CA VAL A 5 -4.07 5.96 -5.81
C VAL A 5 -4.57 4.55 -5.52
N ALA A 6 -3.66 3.58 -5.47
CA ALA A 6 -4.02 2.26 -4.99
C ALA A 6 -4.07 2.26 -3.46
N LEU A 7 -5.17 1.77 -2.92
CA LEU A 7 -5.44 1.66 -1.49
C LEU A 7 -5.50 0.19 -1.07
N MET A 8 -5.14 -0.10 0.16
CA MET A 8 -5.27 -1.43 0.76
C MET A 8 -5.65 -1.29 2.23
N GLU A 9 -6.54 -2.15 2.69
CA GLU A 9 -6.84 -2.24 4.12
C GLU A 9 -5.63 -2.80 4.87
N VAL A 10 -5.22 -2.08 5.91
CA VAL A 10 -4.15 -2.50 6.82
C VAL A 10 -4.68 -2.62 8.25
N PRO A 11 -4.03 -3.40 9.12
CA PRO A 11 -4.35 -3.41 10.55
C PRO A 11 -4.29 -1.98 11.14
N ALA A 12 -5.24 -1.66 12.02
CA ALA A 12 -5.36 -0.30 12.57
C ALA A 12 -4.10 0.16 13.34
N ASP A 13 -3.35 -0.76 13.89
CA ASP A 13 -2.08 -0.51 14.58
C ASP A 13 -0.89 -0.26 13.64
N GLN A 14 -1.08 -0.43 12.31
CA GLN A 14 -0.05 -0.24 11.28
C GLN A 14 -0.28 1.00 10.40
N VAL A 15 -1.36 1.75 10.59
CA VAL A 15 -1.67 2.93 9.78
C VAL A 15 -0.56 4.00 9.81
N ASN A 16 0.17 4.08 10.93
CA ASN A 16 1.29 4.99 11.11
C ASN A 16 2.52 4.70 10.25
N LEU A 17 2.52 3.60 9.49
CA LEU A 17 3.57 3.25 8.55
C LEU A 17 3.30 3.80 7.14
N TYR A 18 2.06 4.27 6.87
CA TYR A 18 1.58 4.62 5.53
C TYR A 18 0.89 5.98 5.50
N GLY A 19 0.75 6.55 4.31
CA GLY A 19 -0.26 7.56 4.08
C GLY A 19 -1.65 6.90 4.09
N CYS A 20 -2.62 7.50 4.79
CA CYS A 20 -3.98 6.97 4.92
C CYS A 20 -5.00 7.89 4.24
N ALA A 21 -5.99 7.30 3.58
CA ALA A 21 -7.02 8.02 2.85
C ALA A 21 -8.33 8.17 3.64
N ALA A 22 -8.89 9.38 3.66
CA ALA A 22 -10.31 9.60 3.95
C ALA A 22 -11.11 9.41 2.66
N ILE A 23 -12.24 8.74 2.73
CA ILE A 23 -13.07 8.42 1.56
C ILE A 23 -14.50 8.93 1.72
N GLU A 24 -15.18 9.14 0.59
CA GLU A 24 -16.60 9.47 0.53
C GLU A 24 -17.42 8.26 0.09
N GLY A 25 -18.24 7.74 1.00
CA GLY A 25 -19.06 6.54 0.75
C GLY A 25 -18.26 5.23 0.75
N GLU A 26 -18.83 4.22 0.11
CA GLU A 26 -18.21 2.90 -0.04
C GLU A 26 -17.63 2.73 -1.45
N PRO A 27 -16.57 1.92 -1.62
CA PRO A 27 -16.06 1.59 -2.94
C PRO A 27 -17.14 0.92 -3.81
N ASP A 28 -17.16 1.26 -5.09
CA ASP A 28 -18.05 0.63 -6.07
C ASP A 28 -17.67 -0.83 -6.38
N ALA A 29 -18.35 -1.42 -7.37
CA ALA A 29 -18.14 -2.82 -7.77
C ALA A 29 -16.71 -3.09 -8.30
N ASP A 30 -16.03 -2.08 -8.83
CA ASP A 30 -14.66 -2.13 -9.31
C ASP A 30 -13.64 -1.74 -8.23
N GLY A 31 -14.11 -1.43 -7.03
CA GLY A 31 -13.29 -1.01 -5.89
C GLY A 31 -12.88 0.46 -5.95
N VAL A 32 -13.52 1.26 -6.80
CA VAL A 32 -13.22 2.69 -6.96
C VAL A 32 -14.00 3.51 -5.93
N VAL A 33 -13.31 4.44 -5.29
CA VAL A 33 -13.90 5.33 -4.29
C VAL A 33 -13.30 6.73 -4.40
N LYS A 34 -14.10 7.75 -4.10
CA LYS A 34 -13.58 9.12 -4.04
C LYS A 34 -12.80 9.34 -2.76
N VAL A 35 -11.59 9.86 -2.89
CA VAL A 35 -10.75 10.28 -1.77
C VAL A 35 -11.03 11.75 -1.46
N THR A 36 -11.35 12.05 -0.22
CA THR A 36 -11.65 13.39 0.28
C THR A 36 -10.53 14.01 1.10
N GLY A 37 -9.56 13.18 1.50
CA GLY A 37 -8.40 13.62 2.24
C GLY A 37 -7.34 12.53 2.35
N LEU A 38 -6.11 12.95 2.63
CA LEU A 38 -4.96 12.07 2.85
C LEU A 38 -4.10 12.61 3.98
N VAL A 39 -3.63 11.71 4.83
CA VAL A 39 -2.75 12.06 5.96
C VAL A 39 -1.54 11.15 5.95
N GLU A 40 -0.34 11.75 5.96
CA GLU A 40 0.91 10.98 5.98
C GLU A 40 1.22 10.44 7.38
N LYS A 41 1.26 9.11 7.50
CA LYS A 41 1.62 8.39 8.72
C LYS A 41 0.89 8.93 9.97
N PRO A 42 -0.44 8.93 9.99
CA PRO A 42 -1.21 9.42 11.13
C PRO A 42 -0.95 8.59 12.38
N ASP A 43 -1.19 9.17 13.55
CA ASP A 43 -1.34 8.35 14.73
C ASP A 43 -2.58 7.45 14.59
N PRO A 44 -2.56 6.21 15.08
CA PRO A 44 -3.70 5.29 14.94
C PRO A 44 -5.04 5.86 15.46
N ALA A 45 -4.99 6.73 16.48
CA ALA A 45 -6.18 7.37 17.04
C ALA A 45 -6.77 8.45 16.11
N ASP A 46 -5.95 9.04 15.24
CA ASP A 46 -6.30 10.16 14.37
C ASP A 46 -6.40 9.75 12.88
N ALA A 47 -6.17 8.49 12.59
CA ALA A 47 -6.24 7.98 11.22
C ALA A 47 -7.66 8.13 10.65
N PRO A 48 -7.82 8.72 9.45
CA PRO A 48 -9.15 8.92 8.85
C PRO A 48 -9.81 7.59 8.46
N SER A 49 -9.01 6.57 8.19
CA SER A 49 -9.42 5.19 7.91
C SER A 49 -8.23 4.25 8.03
N ASN A 50 -8.45 2.95 7.82
CA ASN A 50 -7.40 1.95 7.66
C ASN A 50 -7.01 1.68 6.19
N LEU A 51 -7.45 2.53 5.26
CA LEU A 51 -7.09 2.46 3.85
C LEU A 51 -5.74 3.13 3.60
N ALA A 52 -4.69 2.32 3.50
CA ALA A 52 -3.32 2.76 3.31
C ALA A 52 -2.98 2.90 1.82
N ILE A 53 -2.20 3.91 1.47
CA ILE A 53 -1.60 4.09 0.14
C ILE A 53 -0.45 3.11 -0.01
N ILE A 54 -0.46 2.29 -1.04
CA ILE A 54 0.50 1.19 -1.24
C ILE A 54 1.57 1.48 -2.30
N GLY A 55 1.77 2.76 -2.63
CA GLY A 55 2.84 3.19 -3.53
C GLY A 55 2.58 2.92 -5.01
N ARG A 56 1.32 2.88 -5.44
CA ARG A 56 0.90 2.84 -6.84
C ARG A 56 0.02 4.02 -7.14
N TYR A 57 0.43 4.82 -8.13
CA TYR A 57 -0.20 6.09 -8.48
C TYR A 57 -0.37 6.22 -9.98
N VAL A 58 -1.48 6.84 -10.39
CA VAL A 58 -1.61 7.50 -11.69
C VAL A 58 -1.88 8.96 -11.38
N LEU A 59 -0.96 9.83 -11.75
CA LEU A 59 -0.96 11.23 -11.37
C LEU A 59 -1.30 12.12 -12.56
N ASP A 60 -2.18 13.08 -12.35
CA ASP A 60 -2.40 14.16 -13.30
C ASP A 60 -1.16 15.06 -13.33
N PRO A 61 -0.70 15.53 -14.51
CA PRO A 61 0.51 16.37 -14.60
C PRO A 61 0.50 17.61 -13.71
N SER A 62 -0.68 18.16 -13.40
CA SER A 62 -0.83 19.32 -12.49
C SER A 62 -0.36 19.07 -11.06
N ILE A 63 -0.04 17.81 -10.70
CA ILE A 63 0.56 17.51 -9.39
C ILE A 63 1.94 18.13 -9.23
N PHE A 64 2.69 18.32 -10.34
CA PHE A 64 4.03 18.90 -10.29
C PHE A 64 3.97 20.38 -9.92
N ASP A 65 2.96 21.13 -10.39
CA ASP A 65 2.76 22.54 -10.02
C ASP A 65 2.52 22.66 -8.50
N VAL A 66 1.74 21.74 -7.92
CA VAL A 66 1.52 21.70 -6.48
C VAL A 66 2.79 21.36 -5.72
N LEU A 67 3.56 20.37 -6.19
CA LEU A 67 4.82 19.96 -5.54
C LEU A 67 5.89 21.06 -5.53
N GLU A 68 5.91 21.93 -6.55
CA GLU A 68 6.85 23.06 -6.62
C GLU A 68 6.60 24.11 -5.52
N ASP A 69 5.34 24.33 -5.18
CA ASP A 69 4.92 25.33 -4.20
C ASP A 69 4.74 24.78 -2.77
N LEU A 70 4.83 23.46 -2.60
CA LEU A 70 4.56 22.80 -1.33
C LEU A 70 5.70 23.01 -0.32
N PRO A 71 5.40 23.47 0.91
CA PRO A 71 6.40 23.53 1.96
C PRO A 71 6.79 22.11 2.42
N PRO A 72 8.01 21.92 2.96
CA PRO A 72 8.39 20.67 3.57
C PRO A 72 7.41 20.26 4.69
N GLY A 73 6.91 19.02 4.60
CA GLY A 73 6.01 18.43 5.57
C GLY A 73 6.74 17.54 6.59
N ARG A 74 6.17 16.38 6.90
CA ARG A 74 6.72 15.44 7.87
C ARG A 74 8.15 15.02 7.50
N GLY A 75 9.06 15.04 8.47
CA GLY A 75 10.47 14.71 8.25
C GLY A 75 11.28 15.80 7.54
N ASN A 76 10.73 17.00 7.36
CA ASN A 76 11.33 18.09 6.59
C ASN A 76 11.56 17.72 5.10
N GLU A 77 10.67 16.90 4.54
CA GLU A 77 10.65 16.48 3.15
C GLU A 77 9.36 16.93 2.46
N ILE A 78 9.42 17.15 1.14
CA ILE A 78 8.21 17.38 0.34
C ILE A 78 7.50 16.03 0.19
N GLN A 79 6.28 15.94 0.72
CA GLN A 79 5.50 14.71 0.75
C GLN A 79 4.49 14.68 -0.41
N LEU A 80 4.52 13.61 -1.20
CA LEU A 80 3.52 13.39 -2.25
C LEU A 80 2.11 13.25 -1.66
N THR A 81 1.99 12.73 -0.44
CA THR A 81 0.72 12.62 0.27
C THR A 81 0.10 14.00 0.52
N ASP A 82 0.91 15.01 0.86
CA ASP A 82 0.44 16.38 1.09
C ASP A 82 0.00 17.03 -0.23
N ALA A 83 0.71 16.80 -1.33
CA ALA A 83 0.28 17.25 -2.66
C ALA A 83 -1.03 16.60 -3.11
N LEU A 84 -1.20 15.32 -2.85
CA LEU A 84 -2.44 14.60 -3.13
C LEU A 84 -3.59 15.09 -2.23
N GLN A 85 -3.32 15.44 -0.97
CA GLN A 85 -4.28 16.08 -0.08
C GLN A 85 -4.81 17.39 -0.67
N GLU A 86 -3.91 18.23 -1.18
CA GLU A 86 -4.30 19.47 -1.84
C GLU A 86 -5.15 19.23 -3.09
N ARG A 87 -4.77 18.23 -3.91
CA ARG A 87 -5.56 17.82 -5.10
C ARG A 87 -6.92 17.22 -4.73
N ALA A 88 -7.03 16.50 -3.62
CA ALA A 88 -8.29 15.90 -3.18
C ALA A 88 -9.35 16.95 -2.84
N THR A 89 -8.93 18.11 -2.34
CA THR A 89 -9.79 19.22 -1.95
C THR A 89 -9.94 20.32 -3.01
N ALA A 90 -9.09 20.30 -4.03
CA ALA A 90 -9.14 21.28 -5.12
C ALA A 90 -10.38 21.10 -6.01
N THR A 91 -10.67 22.15 -6.79
CA THR A 91 -11.71 22.17 -7.84
C THR A 91 -11.11 22.58 -9.17
N GLY A 92 -11.72 22.15 -10.27
CA GLY A 92 -11.29 22.51 -11.62
C GLY A 92 -10.58 21.37 -12.35
N GLU A 93 -9.86 21.72 -13.41
CA GLU A 93 -9.18 20.74 -14.27
C GLU A 93 -8.04 20.04 -13.50
N GLY A 94 -7.92 18.73 -13.66
CA GLY A 94 -6.93 17.91 -12.95
C GLY A 94 -7.20 17.73 -11.45
N ALA A 95 -8.26 18.33 -10.90
CA ALA A 95 -8.63 18.19 -9.48
C ALA A 95 -9.27 16.84 -9.18
N GLY A 96 -9.25 16.50 -7.89
CA GLY A 96 -9.80 15.25 -7.37
C GLY A 96 -8.79 14.11 -7.29
N VAL A 97 -9.01 13.25 -6.30
CA VAL A 97 -8.25 12.03 -6.10
C VAL A 97 -9.24 10.88 -5.96
N TRP A 98 -8.94 9.78 -6.62
CA TRP A 98 -9.71 8.56 -6.57
C TRP A 98 -8.86 7.44 -6.01
N GLY A 99 -9.44 6.62 -5.15
CA GLY A 99 -8.83 5.41 -4.61
C GLY A 99 -9.31 4.18 -5.38
N VAL A 100 -8.42 3.23 -5.61
CA VAL A 100 -8.78 1.87 -6.03
C VAL A 100 -8.37 0.92 -4.92
N VAL A 101 -9.35 0.31 -4.28
CA VAL A 101 -9.10 -0.63 -3.17
C VAL A 101 -8.59 -1.94 -3.75
N PHE A 102 -7.29 -2.19 -3.56
CA PHE A 102 -6.61 -3.39 -4.02
C PHE A 102 -6.95 -4.58 -3.11
N ARG A 103 -7.38 -5.66 -3.72
CA ARG A 103 -7.66 -6.94 -3.05
C ARG A 103 -6.73 -8.01 -3.61
N GLY A 104 -5.61 -8.21 -2.94
CA GLY A 104 -4.61 -9.18 -3.38
C GLY A 104 -3.43 -9.24 -2.44
N ASP A 105 -2.45 -10.07 -2.77
CA ASP A 105 -1.22 -10.19 -1.99
C ASP A 105 -0.30 -8.99 -2.29
N ARG A 106 0.07 -8.27 -1.26
CA ARG A 106 1.15 -7.27 -1.28
C ARG A 106 2.28 -7.74 -0.38
N TYR A 107 3.48 -7.57 -0.84
CA TYR A 107 4.69 -7.85 -0.06
C TYR A 107 5.56 -6.59 0.00
N ASP A 108 5.99 -6.23 1.20
CA ASP A 108 7.00 -5.19 1.38
C ASP A 108 8.39 -5.81 1.27
N THR A 109 9.01 -5.68 0.10
CA THR A 109 10.35 -6.26 -0.14
C THR A 109 11.48 -5.47 0.54
N GLY A 110 11.19 -4.32 1.14
CA GLY A 110 12.07 -3.60 2.06
C GLY A 110 12.11 -4.23 3.47
N ASP A 111 11.04 -4.92 3.88
CA ASP A 111 11.02 -5.73 5.08
C ASP A 111 11.61 -7.13 4.81
N ARG A 112 12.58 -7.55 5.61
CA ARG A 112 13.32 -8.82 5.39
C ARG A 112 12.42 -10.04 5.52
N LEU A 113 11.51 -10.04 6.48
CA LEU A 113 10.60 -11.16 6.70
C LEU A 113 9.54 -11.25 5.59
N ASP A 114 8.97 -10.12 5.19
CA ASP A 114 8.01 -10.08 4.08
C ASP A 114 8.67 -10.46 2.75
N TYR A 115 9.92 -10.08 2.53
CA TYR A 115 10.69 -10.55 1.38
C TYR A 115 10.78 -12.09 1.33
N LEU A 116 11.15 -12.74 2.44
CA LEU A 116 11.22 -14.21 2.52
C LEU A 116 9.85 -14.85 2.29
N LYS A 117 8.79 -14.30 2.88
CA LYS A 117 7.41 -14.77 2.63
C LYS A 117 7.02 -14.61 1.16
N ALA A 118 7.40 -13.50 0.52
CA ALA A 118 7.16 -13.27 -0.91
C ALA A 118 7.85 -14.32 -1.77
N VAL A 119 9.14 -14.60 -1.52
CA VAL A 119 9.90 -15.62 -2.25
C VAL A 119 9.21 -16.98 -2.16
N VAL A 120 8.82 -17.41 -0.96
CA VAL A 120 8.15 -18.72 -0.78
C VAL A 120 6.81 -18.75 -1.50
N ARG A 121 5.96 -17.73 -1.33
CA ARG A 121 4.62 -17.71 -1.93
C ARG A 121 4.64 -17.61 -3.45
N LEU A 122 5.54 -16.80 -4.00
CA LEU A 122 5.70 -16.65 -5.44
C LEU A 122 6.35 -17.90 -6.05
N GLY A 123 7.33 -18.49 -5.38
CA GLY A 123 7.97 -19.74 -5.79
C GLY A 123 6.96 -20.88 -5.94
N ARG A 124 6.06 -21.04 -4.97
CA ARG A 124 4.97 -22.05 -5.02
C ARG A 124 4.00 -21.87 -6.18
N ARG A 125 3.82 -20.63 -6.67
CA ARG A 125 2.92 -20.31 -7.78
C ARG A 125 3.63 -20.24 -9.12
N HIS A 126 4.93 -20.50 -9.18
CA HIS A 126 5.69 -20.42 -10.43
C HIS A 126 5.29 -21.53 -11.40
N GLY A 127 5.03 -21.17 -12.67
CA GLY A 127 4.47 -22.11 -13.65
C GLY A 127 5.39 -23.26 -14.04
N GLU A 128 6.70 -23.13 -13.89
CA GLU A 128 7.70 -24.11 -14.30
C GLU A 128 8.10 -25.06 -13.17
N PHE A 129 8.34 -24.53 -11.97
CA PHE A 129 8.87 -25.30 -10.83
C PHE A 129 8.02 -25.24 -9.56
N GLY A 130 6.85 -24.61 -9.61
CA GLY A 130 6.00 -24.36 -8.43
C GLY A 130 5.54 -25.65 -7.75
N GLU A 131 5.20 -26.69 -8.49
CA GLU A 131 4.78 -27.97 -7.95
C GLU A 131 5.95 -28.69 -7.23
N GLU A 132 7.14 -28.71 -7.83
CA GLU A 132 8.34 -29.30 -7.24
C GLU A 132 8.76 -28.55 -5.98
N PHE A 133 8.75 -27.21 -6.03
CA PHE A 133 9.05 -26.36 -4.89
C PHE A 133 8.03 -26.53 -3.75
N ASP A 134 6.73 -26.64 -4.04
CA ASP A 134 5.70 -26.89 -3.02
C ASP A 134 5.87 -28.26 -2.35
N ALA A 135 6.22 -29.30 -3.11
CA ALA A 135 6.50 -30.63 -2.59
C ALA A 135 7.70 -30.63 -1.64
N TRP A 136 8.81 -30.02 -2.08
CA TRP A 136 10.00 -29.84 -1.25
C TRP A 136 9.70 -29.05 0.03
N LEU A 137 8.95 -27.95 -0.08
CA LEU A 137 8.62 -27.10 1.07
C LEU A 137 7.79 -27.86 2.13
N ARG A 138 6.86 -28.72 1.69
CA ARG A 138 6.07 -29.58 2.60
C ARG A 138 6.96 -30.57 3.35
N GLU A 139 7.87 -31.20 2.65
CA GLU A 139 8.86 -32.12 3.25
C GLU A 139 9.77 -31.38 4.24
N TYR A 140 10.28 -30.23 3.86
CA TYR A 140 11.12 -29.39 4.71
C TYR A 140 10.41 -28.98 6.01
N VAL A 141 9.17 -28.52 5.92
CA VAL A 141 8.37 -28.11 7.11
C VAL A 141 8.09 -29.31 8.02
N GLN A 142 7.78 -30.48 7.47
CA GLN A 142 7.60 -31.71 8.27
C GLN A 142 8.90 -32.11 8.99
N GLY A 143 10.06 -31.86 8.37
CA GLY A 143 11.36 -32.13 8.98
C GLY A 143 11.71 -31.18 10.14
N LEU A 144 11.08 -29.99 10.23
CA LEU A 144 11.32 -29.06 11.33
C LEU A 144 10.71 -29.51 12.66
N ASP A 145 9.70 -30.39 12.63
CA ASP A 145 9.06 -30.93 13.84
C ASP A 145 9.88 -32.07 14.49
N VAL A 146 10.95 -32.49 13.83
CA VAL A 146 11.92 -33.45 14.42
C VAL A 146 12.97 -32.63 15.19
N PRO A 147 13.14 -32.85 16.51
CA PRO A 147 14.17 -32.17 17.28
C PRO A 147 15.55 -32.41 16.62
N THR A 148 16.19 -31.33 16.20
CA THR A 148 17.59 -31.39 15.75
C THR A 148 18.40 -31.81 16.97
N THR A 149 18.80 -33.08 17.02
CA THR A 149 19.87 -33.51 17.93
C THR A 149 21.15 -32.86 17.40
N ASP A 150 21.52 -31.74 18.06
CA ASP A 150 22.81 -31.12 17.83
C ASP A 150 23.91 -32.16 18.03
N ALA A 151 24.69 -32.37 16.97
CA ALA A 151 25.92 -33.20 16.98
C ALA A 151 27.10 -32.28 17.30
#